data_64a93ba1341452c6adc4b9356d87430b
#
_entry.id   64a93ba1341452c6adc4b9356d87430b
#
_cell.length_a   1.000
_cell.length_b   1.000
_cell.length_c   1.000
_cell.angle_alpha   90.00
_cell.angle_beta   90.00
_cell.angle_gamma   90.00
#
_symmetry.space_group_name_H-M   'P 1'
#
loop_
_entity.id
_entity.type
_entity.pdbx_description
1 polymer ?
#
loop_
_entity_poly.entity_id
_entity_poly.type
_entity_poly.pdbx_seq_one_letter_code
_entity_poly.pdbx_strand_id
1 'polypeptide(L)'
;MNFISEPELDKRKYAEEILGGTPSMEDIVQKVAELEYLEEVEVYKVQRAAEYPDFGSQLDHIYHNGIDSWKTTIVDPVKAKYAKVEVDADELAERKATALAEYQLEEYTNAQARLSQYQVALGREEVIESQATDEQVFNEETGEIDNVMADVVTVTAIEPVDATVEQTPLNDQGVATTTTVENPLITQDNAERAAAQAIVDATPQSVKDAA
;
A
#
# COMPACT_ATOMS: atom_id res chain seq x y z
N MET A 1 -0.48 -9.72 4.07
CA MET A 1 -1.11 -9.33 2.79
C MET A 1 -2.02 -8.14 3.08
N ASN A 2 -1.54 -6.92 2.84
CA ASN A 2 -2.39 -5.74 3.00
C ASN A 2 -3.37 -5.71 1.82
N PHE A 3 -4.66 -5.82 2.12
CA PHE A 3 -5.70 -5.62 1.13
C PHE A 3 -5.80 -4.13 0.83
N ILE A 4 -5.28 -3.70 -0.32
CA ILE A 4 -5.50 -2.36 -0.84
C ILE A 4 -7.00 -2.23 -1.13
N SER A 5 -7.65 -1.19 -0.59
CA SER A 5 -9.08 -0.94 -0.84
C SER A 5 -9.32 -0.62 -2.33
N GLU A 6 -10.51 -0.96 -2.86
CA GLU A 6 -10.85 -0.66 -4.27
C GLU A 6 -10.63 0.83 -4.65
N PRO A 7 -11.02 1.81 -3.83
CA PRO A 7 -10.75 3.22 -4.12
C PRO A 7 -9.26 3.59 -4.21
N GLU A 8 -8.40 2.97 -3.38
CA GLU A 8 -6.95 3.20 -3.46
C GLU A 8 -6.33 2.59 -4.72
N LEU A 9 -6.82 1.41 -5.13
CA LEU A 9 -6.38 0.77 -6.37
C LEU A 9 -6.73 1.62 -7.59
N ASP A 10 -7.91 2.24 -7.60
CA ASP A 10 -8.33 3.12 -8.69
C ASP A 10 -7.51 4.41 -8.73
N LYS A 11 -7.19 5.01 -7.57
CA LYS A 11 -6.31 6.19 -7.49
C LYS A 11 -4.89 5.88 -7.98
N ARG A 12 -4.33 4.73 -7.63
CA ARG A 12 -3.02 4.30 -8.12
C ARG A 12 -3.00 4.13 -9.64
N LYS A 13 -3.97 3.44 -10.21
CA LYS A 13 -4.10 3.30 -11.68
C LYS A 13 -4.22 4.65 -12.39
N TYR A 14 -5.00 5.56 -11.81
CA TYR A 14 -5.15 6.91 -12.36
C TYR A 14 -3.85 7.71 -12.28
N ALA A 15 -3.09 7.56 -11.19
CA ALA A 15 -1.77 8.17 -11.05
C ALA A 15 -0.78 7.63 -12.09
N GLU A 16 -0.75 6.31 -12.32
CA GLU A 16 0.06 5.67 -13.37
C GLU A 16 -0.27 6.21 -14.76
N GLU A 17 -1.57 6.35 -15.07
CA GLU A 17 -2.02 6.88 -16.36
C GLU A 17 -1.56 8.33 -16.58
N ILE A 18 -1.63 9.18 -15.54
CA ILE A 18 -1.17 10.57 -15.63
C ILE A 18 0.35 10.67 -15.79
N LEU A 19 1.10 9.84 -15.04
CA LEU A 19 2.56 9.84 -15.12
C LEU A 19 3.06 9.32 -16.47
N GLY A 20 2.36 8.35 -17.04
CA GLY A 20 2.71 7.73 -18.31
C GLY A 20 3.98 6.88 -18.25
N GLY A 21 4.23 6.10 -19.28
CA GLY A 21 5.42 5.24 -19.34
C GLY A 21 5.37 4.10 -18.32
N THR A 22 6.48 3.87 -17.63
CA THR A 22 6.62 2.88 -16.54
C THR A 22 7.11 3.59 -15.27
N PRO A 23 6.22 4.29 -14.55
CA PRO A 23 6.61 5.02 -13.34
C PRO A 23 7.04 4.05 -12.24
N SER A 24 7.94 4.50 -11.36
CA SER A 24 8.29 3.77 -10.15
C SER A 24 7.12 3.80 -9.15
N MET A 25 7.09 2.86 -8.21
CA MET A 25 6.08 2.90 -7.13
C MET A 25 6.21 4.15 -6.27
N GLU A 26 7.43 4.65 -6.07
CA GLU A 26 7.68 5.91 -5.35
C GLU A 26 7.05 7.11 -6.06
N ASP A 27 7.14 7.17 -7.41
CA ASP A 27 6.48 8.22 -8.20
C ASP A 27 4.95 8.12 -8.08
N ILE A 28 4.42 6.89 -8.13
CA ILE A 28 2.97 6.64 -8.01
C ILE A 28 2.45 7.09 -6.64
N VAL A 29 3.12 6.70 -5.55
CA VAL A 29 2.72 7.07 -4.18
C VAL A 29 2.72 8.59 -3.99
N GLN A 30 3.77 9.27 -4.45
CA GLN A 30 3.81 10.74 -4.40
C GLN A 30 2.72 11.38 -5.26
N LYS A 31 2.39 10.80 -6.42
CA LYS A 31 1.32 11.31 -7.28
C LYS A 31 -0.06 11.09 -6.67
N VAL A 32 -0.29 9.98 -5.99
CA VAL A 32 -1.54 9.74 -5.24
C VAL A 32 -1.71 10.79 -4.14
N ALA A 33 -0.66 11.05 -3.34
CA ALA A 33 -0.71 12.07 -2.29
C ALA A 33 -1.00 13.48 -2.86
N GLU A 34 -0.42 13.80 -4.04
CA GLU A 34 -0.74 15.05 -4.75
C GLU A 34 -2.21 15.11 -5.16
N LEU A 35 -2.75 14.05 -5.74
CA LEU A 35 -4.15 14.00 -6.18
C LEU A 35 -5.12 14.13 -5.01
N GLU A 36 -4.84 13.50 -3.88
CA GLU A 36 -5.64 13.60 -2.66
C GLU A 36 -5.65 15.02 -2.10
N TYR A 37 -4.48 15.63 -2.03
CA TYR A 37 -4.39 17.02 -1.59
C TYR A 37 -5.16 17.98 -2.51
N LEU A 38 -5.03 17.82 -3.84
CA LEU A 38 -5.76 18.63 -4.81
C LEU A 38 -7.28 18.41 -4.70
N GLU A 39 -7.73 17.20 -4.45
CA GLU A 39 -9.15 16.90 -4.22
C GLU A 39 -9.69 17.64 -3.00
N GLU A 40 -8.94 17.66 -1.89
CA GLU A 40 -9.29 18.42 -0.68
C GLU A 40 -9.34 19.93 -0.94
N VAL A 41 -8.32 20.47 -1.60
CA VAL A 41 -8.24 21.91 -1.93
C VAL A 41 -9.37 22.33 -2.87
N GLU A 42 -9.76 21.46 -3.80
CA GLU A 42 -10.76 21.76 -4.84
C GLU A 42 -12.20 21.46 -4.43
N VAL A 43 -12.44 20.95 -3.21
CA VAL A 43 -13.79 20.63 -2.71
C VAL A 43 -14.78 21.79 -2.85
N TYR A 44 -14.29 23.05 -2.78
CA TYR A 44 -15.13 24.25 -2.99
C TYR A 44 -15.83 24.27 -4.36
N LYS A 45 -15.24 23.63 -5.38
CA LYS A 45 -15.85 23.56 -6.74
C LYS A 45 -17.16 22.78 -6.71
N VAL A 46 -17.14 21.62 -6.02
CA VAL A 46 -18.32 20.75 -5.86
C VAL A 46 -19.38 21.46 -5.02
N GLN A 47 -18.96 22.10 -3.91
CA GLN A 47 -19.85 22.85 -3.04
C GLN A 47 -20.52 24.01 -3.77
N ARG A 48 -19.77 24.78 -4.59
CA ARG A 48 -20.33 25.84 -5.42
C ARG A 48 -21.31 25.30 -6.46
N ALA A 49 -20.95 24.19 -7.13
CA ALA A 49 -21.81 23.59 -8.13
C ALA A 49 -23.16 23.15 -7.56
N ALA A 50 -23.16 22.61 -6.33
CA ALA A 50 -24.37 22.20 -5.62
C ALA A 50 -25.25 23.39 -5.14
N GLU A 51 -24.63 24.52 -4.85
CA GLU A 51 -25.33 25.71 -4.32
C GLU A 51 -25.90 26.59 -5.46
N TYR A 52 -25.32 26.56 -6.66
CA TYR A 52 -25.84 27.33 -7.79
C TYR A 52 -27.24 26.83 -8.20
N PRO A 53 -28.18 27.73 -8.50
CA PRO A 53 -29.44 27.35 -9.14
C PRO A 53 -29.17 26.59 -10.46
N ASP A 54 -30.18 25.87 -10.92
CA ASP A 54 -30.10 25.24 -12.24
C ASP A 54 -29.87 26.26 -13.37
N PHE A 55 -29.33 25.77 -14.48
CA PHE A 55 -28.93 26.64 -15.59
C PHE A 55 -30.12 27.45 -16.18
N GLY A 56 -31.32 26.86 -16.23
CA GLY A 56 -32.52 27.54 -16.70
C GLY A 56 -32.90 28.74 -15.81
N SER A 57 -32.90 28.55 -14.51
CA SER A 57 -33.14 29.59 -13.54
C SER A 57 -32.13 30.72 -13.57
N GLN A 58 -30.84 30.37 -13.81
CA GLN A 58 -29.78 31.37 -13.97
C GLN A 58 -29.98 32.23 -15.23
N LEU A 59 -30.33 31.60 -16.37
CA LEU A 59 -30.60 32.31 -17.63
C LEU A 59 -31.82 33.21 -17.51
N ASP A 60 -32.90 32.74 -16.87
CA ASP A 60 -34.11 33.54 -16.64
C ASP A 60 -33.79 34.76 -15.78
N HIS A 61 -32.99 34.59 -14.73
CA HIS A 61 -32.53 35.71 -13.91
C HIS A 61 -31.75 36.75 -14.72
N ILE A 62 -30.82 36.29 -15.58
CA ILE A 62 -30.04 37.18 -16.46
C ILE A 62 -30.95 37.94 -17.44
N TYR A 63 -31.93 37.22 -18.02
CA TYR A 63 -32.84 37.80 -18.98
C TYR A 63 -33.69 38.91 -18.36
N HIS A 64 -34.21 38.71 -17.17
CA HIS A 64 -35.12 39.65 -16.48
C HIS A 64 -34.37 40.76 -15.72
N ASN A 65 -33.22 40.45 -15.12
CA ASN A 65 -32.54 41.34 -14.16
C ASN A 65 -31.14 41.82 -14.63
N GLY A 66 -30.65 41.28 -15.73
CA GLY A 66 -29.33 41.58 -16.25
C GLY A 66 -28.20 40.79 -15.55
N ILE A 67 -27.03 40.80 -16.24
CA ILE A 67 -25.85 40.01 -15.81
C ILE A 67 -25.24 40.54 -14.51
N ASP A 68 -25.29 41.82 -14.24
CA ASP A 68 -24.73 42.41 -13.03
C ASP A 68 -25.52 41.98 -11.81
N SER A 69 -26.87 41.94 -11.92
CA SER A 69 -27.73 41.40 -10.89
C SER A 69 -27.51 39.95 -10.63
N TRP A 70 -27.35 39.10 -11.69
CA TRP A 70 -27.01 37.71 -11.58
C TRP A 70 -25.68 37.51 -10.83
N LYS A 71 -24.66 38.27 -11.16
CA LYS A 71 -23.37 38.23 -10.50
C LYS A 71 -23.47 38.52 -9.03
N THR A 72 -24.12 39.64 -8.64
CA THR A 72 -24.19 40.11 -7.25
C THR A 72 -25.12 39.30 -6.38
N THR A 73 -26.20 38.72 -6.93
CA THR A 73 -27.23 38.02 -6.15
C THR A 73 -27.05 36.51 -6.15
N ILE A 74 -26.40 35.92 -7.15
CA ILE A 74 -26.23 34.48 -7.27
C ILE A 74 -24.75 34.09 -7.17
N VAL A 75 -23.86 34.70 -7.97
CA VAL A 75 -22.46 34.23 -8.08
C VAL A 75 -21.63 34.66 -6.86
N ASP A 76 -21.64 35.94 -6.54
CA ASP A 76 -20.75 36.48 -5.50
C ASP A 76 -21.08 35.91 -4.09
N PRO A 77 -22.35 35.73 -3.67
CA PRO A 77 -22.66 35.06 -2.39
C PRO A 77 -22.16 33.64 -2.31
N VAL A 78 -22.31 32.83 -3.37
CA VAL A 78 -21.82 31.45 -3.42
C VAL A 78 -20.31 31.41 -3.36
N LYS A 79 -19.63 32.30 -4.11
CA LYS A 79 -18.16 32.39 -4.08
C LYS A 79 -17.62 32.89 -2.73
N ALA A 80 -18.35 33.78 -2.06
CA ALA A 80 -17.98 34.22 -0.72
C ALA A 80 -18.14 33.14 0.34
N LYS A 81 -19.22 32.33 0.22
CA LYS A 81 -19.48 31.20 1.11
C LYS A 81 -18.46 30.08 0.97
N TYR A 82 -18.07 29.78 -0.25
CA TYR A 82 -17.08 28.75 -0.58
C TYR A 82 -15.87 29.41 -1.25
N ALA A 83 -15.02 30.03 -0.45
CA ALA A 83 -13.82 30.69 -0.97
C ALA A 83 -12.92 29.72 -1.71
N LYS A 84 -12.27 30.18 -2.79
CA LYS A 84 -11.22 29.40 -3.45
C LYS A 84 -10.06 29.23 -2.48
N VAL A 85 -9.63 28.00 -2.28
CA VAL A 85 -8.42 27.69 -1.56
C VAL A 85 -7.28 27.61 -2.59
N GLU A 86 -6.17 28.26 -2.31
CA GLU A 86 -4.96 28.17 -3.15
C GLU A 86 -4.14 26.97 -2.68
N VAL A 87 -3.48 26.33 -3.63
CA VAL A 87 -2.57 25.23 -3.35
C VAL A 87 -1.36 25.76 -2.61
N ASP A 88 -1.10 25.23 -1.43
CA ASP A 88 0.12 25.48 -0.67
C ASP A 88 1.20 24.51 -1.15
N ALA A 89 2.27 25.05 -1.72
CA ALA A 89 3.36 24.24 -2.28
C ALA A 89 4.18 23.54 -1.20
N ASP A 90 4.32 24.14 -0.03
CA ASP A 90 5.08 23.57 1.08
C ASP A 90 4.29 22.41 1.72
N GLU A 91 2.98 22.60 1.94
CA GLU A 91 2.09 21.54 2.43
C GLU A 91 2.03 20.36 1.44
N LEU A 92 1.92 20.64 0.14
CA LEU A 92 1.96 19.60 -0.88
C LEU A 92 3.27 18.83 -0.87
N ALA A 93 4.41 19.52 -0.73
CA ALA A 93 5.72 18.88 -0.66
C ALA A 93 5.85 17.99 0.60
N GLU A 94 5.34 18.45 1.74
CA GLU A 94 5.32 17.69 3.00
C GLU A 94 4.46 16.42 2.88
N ARG A 95 3.26 16.53 2.32
CA ARG A 95 2.37 15.36 2.11
C ARG A 95 3.01 14.31 1.19
N LYS A 96 3.65 14.75 0.11
CA LYS A 96 4.38 13.84 -0.80
C LYS A 96 5.57 13.16 -0.11
N ALA A 97 6.31 13.89 0.70
CA ALA A 97 7.43 13.35 1.46
C ALA A 97 6.97 12.36 2.53
N THR A 98 5.86 12.64 3.22
CA THR A 98 5.27 11.75 4.21
C THR A 98 4.80 10.45 3.57
N ALA A 99 4.05 10.51 2.48
CA ALA A 99 3.59 9.34 1.77
C ALA A 99 4.74 8.47 1.24
N LEU A 100 5.82 9.10 0.75
CA LEU A 100 7.03 8.39 0.34
C LEU A 100 7.71 7.69 1.50
N ALA A 101 7.85 8.37 2.66
CA ALA A 101 8.47 7.80 3.85
C ALA A 101 7.67 6.61 4.40
N GLU A 102 6.35 6.71 4.43
CA GLU A 102 5.47 5.62 4.83
C GLU A 102 5.61 4.40 3.91
N TYR A 103 5.61 4.61 2.60
CA TYR A 103 5.84 3.55 1.62
C TYR A 103 7.22 2.87 1.81
N GLN A 104 8.27 3.66 1.96
CA GLN A 104 9.63 3.13 2.17
C GLN A 104 9.75 2.37 3.50
N LEU A 105 9.05 2.79 4.55
CA LEU A 105 9.00 2.10 5.83
C LEU A 105 8.30 0.74 5.71
N GLU A 106 7.18 0.69 4.98
CA GLU A 106 6.46 -0.56 4.71
C GLU A 106 7.34 -1.54 3.93
N GLU A 107 7.97 -1.09 2.85
CA GLU A 107 8.89 -1.91 2.04
C GLU A 107 10.08 -2.41 2.86
N TYR A 108 10.67 -1.57 3.70
CA TYR A 108 11.77 -1.95 4.58
C TYR A 108 11.34 -3.02 5.59
N THR A 109 10.20 -2.83 6.24
CA THR A 109 9.66 -3.79 7.22
C THR A 109 9.34 -5.14 6.57
N ASN A 110 8.72 -5.10 5.39
CA ASN A 110 8.44 -6.30 4.60
C ASN A 110 9.73 -7.02 4.16
N ALA A 111 10.76 -6.27 3.75
CA ALA A 111 12.05 -6.83 3.38
C ALA A 111 12.76 -7.49 4.56
N GLN A 112 12.75 -6.86 5.74
CA GLN A 112 13.29 -7.46 6.96
C GLN A 112 12.55 -8.76 7.35
N ALA A 113 11.22 -8.76 7.28
CA ALA A 113 10.42 -9.94 7.55
C ALA A 113 10.77 -11.10 6.58
N ARG A 114 10.94 -10.79 5.27
CA ARG A 114 11.39 -11.79 4.28
C ARG A 114 12.78 -12.32 4.62
N LEU A 115 13.74 -11.47 4.96
CA LEU A 115 15.09 -11.89 5.32
C LEU A 115 15.12 -12.82 6.54
N SER A 116 14.19 -12.65 7.48
CA SER A 116 14.09 -13.52 8.66
C SER A 116 13.45 -14.87 8.34
N GLN A 117 12.61 -14.96 7.32
CA GLN A 117 11.88 -16.18 6.94
C GLN A 117 12.67 -17.11 6.02
N TYR A 118 13.53 -16.56 5.13
CA TYR A 118 14.24 -17.34 4.11
C TYR A 118 15.56 -17.88 4.63
N GLN A 119 15.56 -19.11 5.13
CA GLN A 119 16.76 -19.86 5.53
C GLN A 119 16.75 -21.29 4.99
N VAL A 120 16.33 -21.45 3.72
CA VAL A 120 16.15 -22.79 3.12
C VAL A 120 17.42 -23.63 3.17
N ALA A 121 18.59 -23.03 2.89
CA ALA A 121 19.87 -23.72 2.87
C ALA A 121 20.43 -24.06 4.26
N LEU A 122 19.96 -23.36 5.31
CA LEU A 122 20.44 -23.53 6.69
C LEU A 122 19.47 -24.35 7.58
N GLY A 123 18.34 -24.78 7.00
CA GLY A 123 17.20 -25.28 7.76
C GLY A 123 16.27 -24.11 8.10
N ARG A 124 14.99 -24.36 8.01
CA ARG A 124 13.95 -23.38 8.30
C ARG A 124 13.32 -23.70 9.64
N GLU A 125 13.12 -22.71 10.49
CA GLU A 125 12.30 -22.84 11.68
C GLU A 125 10.85 -22.49 11.31
N GLU A 126 9.93 -23.41 11.54
CA GLU A 126 8.50 -23.15 11.37
C GLU A 126 7.93 -22.67 12.69
N VAL A 127 7.35 -21.47 12.68
CA VAL A 127 6.65 -20.92 13.84
C VAL A 127 5.20 -21.35 13.77
N ILE A 128 4.79 -22.23 14.65
CA ILE A 128 3.37 -22.60 14.79
C ILE A 128 2.72 -21.63 15.77
N GLU A 129 1.85 -20.77 15.25
CA GLU A 129 1.11 -19.81 16.05
C GLU A 129 -0.02 -20.48 16.84
N SER A 130 -0.16 -20.02 18.08
CA SER A 130 -1.27 -20.18 19.01
C SER A 130 -1.67 -21.60 19.40
N GLN A 131 -1.22 -22.02 20.57
CA GLN A 131 -1.89 -23.07 21.36
C GLN A 131 -2.65 -22.42 22.52
N ALA A 132 -3.83 -22.99 22.82
CA ALA A 132 -4.53 -22.65 24.05
C ALA A 132 -3.64 -23.02 25.24
N THR A 133 -3.40 -22.08 26.13
CA THR A 133 -2.70 -22.37 27.40
C THR A 133 -3.63 -23.11 28.32
N ASP A 134 -3.07 -23.93 29.24
CA ASP A 134 -3.85 -24.58 30.29
C ASP A 134 -4.35 -23.58 31.35
N GLU A 135 -4.15 -22.30 31.14
CA GLU A 135 -4.59 -21.25 32.05
C GLU A 135 -6.02 -20.87 31.73
N GLN A 136 -6.89 -21.04 32.69
CA GLN A 136 -8.33 -20.74 32.60
C GLN A 136 -8.63 -19.50 33.44
N VAL A 137 -9.30 -18.54 32.84
CA VAL A 137 -9.77 -17.33 33.51
C VAL A 137 -11.29 -17.38 33.60
N PHE A 138 -11.81 -17.23 34.84
CA PHE A 138 -13.23 -17.13 35.06
C PHE A 138 -13.72 -15.71 34.66
N ASN A 139 -14.66 -15.68 33.74
CA ASN A 139 -15.29 -14.44 33.30
C ASN A 139 -16.46 -14.13 34.24
N GLU A 140 -16.29 -13.10 35.06
CA GLU A 140 -17.32 -12.71 36.05
C GLU A 140 -18.60 -12.15 35.42
N GLU A 141 -18.53 -11.67 34.17
CA GLU A 141 -19.70 -11.11 33.47
C GLU A 141 -20.57 -12.18 32.80
N THR A 142 -19.94 -13.23 32.27
CA THR A 142 -20.65 -14.32 31.57
C THR A 142 -20.87 -15.56 32.45
N GLY A 143 -20.10 -15.71 33.52
CA GLY A 143 -20.14 -16.88 34.40
C GLY A 143 -19.47 -18.12 33.78
N GLU A 144 -18.76 -17.96 32.65
CA GLU A 144 -18.08 -19.04 31.95
C GLU A 144 -16.57 -19.01 32.20
N ILE A 145 -15.93 -20.16 32.00
CA ILE A 145 -14.48 -20.29 32.08
C ILE A 145 -13.92 -20.15 30.68
N ASP A 146 -13.22 -19.06 30.44
CA ASP A 146 -12.53 -18.78 29.15
C ASP A 146 -11.12 -19.34 29.21
N ASN A 147 -10.70 -20.03 28.16
CA ASN A 147 -9.30 -20.44 27.99
C ASN A 147 -8.49 -19.23 27.55
N VAL A 148 -7.41 -18.93 28.26
CA VAL A 148 -6.47 -17.88 27.84
C VAL A 148 -5.69 -18.41 26.63
N MET A 149 -5.85 -17.73 25.49
CA MET A 149 -5.04 -17.97 24.31
C MET A 149 -3.75 -17.17 24.48
N ALA A 150 -2.64 -17.86 24.64
CA ALA A 150 -1.32 -17.23 24.56
C ALA A 150 -0.68 -17.58 23.20
N ASP A 151 0.00 -16.63 22.63
CA ASP A 151 0.84 -16.86 21.46
C ASP A 151 2.06 -17.69 21.88
N VAL A 152 1.91 -19.01 21.81
CA VAL A 152 3.04 -19.93 22.03
C VAL A 152 3.74 -20.08 20.67
N VAL A 153 4.85 -19.41 20.52
CA VAL A 153 5.75 -19.59 19.38
C VAL A 153 6.51 -20.90 19.58
N THR A 154 6.07 -21.96 18.93
CA THR A 154 6.84 -23.22 18.89
C THR A 154 7.70 -23.22 17.64
N VAL A 155 9.01 -23.14 17.84
CA VAL A 155 9.99 -23.18 16.76
C VAL A 155 10.34 -24.63 16.48
N THR A 156 9.99 -25.14 15.29
CA THR A 156 10.37 -26.50 14.86
C THR A 156 11.48 -26.37 13.84
N ALA A 157 12.64 -26.96 14.13
CA ALA A 157 13.74 -27.02 13.15
C ALA A 157 13.33 -27.91 11.97
N ILE A 158 13.46 -27.39 10.76
CA ILE A 158 13.27 -28.12 9.51
C ILE A 158 14.63 -28.52 8.97
N GLU A 159 14.74 -29.75 8.47
CA GLU A 159 15.96 -30.22 7.82
C GLU A 159 16.35 -29.29 6.65
N PRO A 160 17.65 -28.98 6.51
CA PRO A 160 18.12 -28.18 5.38
C PRO A 160 17.75 -28.82 4.04
N VAL A 161 17.37 -28.01 3.09
CA VAL A 161 17.08 -28.47 1.74
C VAL A 161 18.38 -28.79 1.01
N ASP A 162 18.45 -29.94 0.31
CA ASP A 162 19.63 -30.33 -0.47
C ASP A 162 19.99 -29.26 -1.51
N ALA A 163 21.25 -28.90 -1.55
CA ALA A 163 21.78 -27.90 -2.48
C ALA A 163 21.59 -28.26 -3.94
N THR A 164 21.54 -29.55 -4.25
CA THR A 164 21.36 -30.07 -5.60
C THR A 164 20.28 -31.12 -5.67
N VAL A 165 19.61 -31.20 -6.81
CA VAL A 165 18.60 -32.22 -7.10
C VAL A 165 18.96 -32.95 -8.39
N GLU A 166 18.59 -34.22 -8.44
CA GLU A 166 18.76 -35.03 -9.68
C GLU A 166 17.53 -34.78 -10.58
N GLN A 167 17.79 -34.38 -11.81
CA GLN A 167 16.79 -34.28 -12.87
C GLN A 167 17.09 -35.30 -13.96
N THR A 168 16.05 -36.01 -14.41
CA THR A 168 16.17 -37.05 -15.44
C THR A 168 15.28 -36.68 -16.65
N PRO A 169 15.66 -35.61 -17.40
CA PRO A 169 14.90 -35.26 -18.59
C PRO A 169 15.09 -36.33 -19.70
N LEU A 170 14.06 -36.54 -20.48
CA LEU A 170 14.09 -37.31 -21.68
C LEU A 170 14.62 -36.44 -22.83
N ASN A 171 15.62 -36.93 -23.59
CA ASN A 171 16.05 -36.26 -24.82
C ASN A 171 15.01 -36.51 -25.95
N ASP A 172 15.23 -35.86 -27.10
CA ASP A 172 14.36 -35.99 -28.29
C ASP A 172 14.24 -37.44 -28.83
N GLN A 173 15.11 -38.33 -28.38
CA GLN A 173 15.08 -39.75 -28.72
C GLN A 173 14.46 -40.64 -27.64
N GLY A 174 13.87 -40.02 -26.58
CA GLY A 174 13.28 -40.75 -25.48
C GLY A 174 14.23 -41.40 -24.49
N VAL A 175 15.52 -41.02 -24.54
CA VAL A 175 16.54 -41.53 -23.61
C VAL A 175 16.63 -40.63 -22.38
N ALA A 176 16.49 -41.24 -21.21
CA ALA A 176 16.63 -40.57 -19.94
C ALA A 176 18.11 -40.31 -19.61
N THR A 177 18.47 -39.10 -19.28
CA THR A 177 19.80 -38.74 -18.79
C THR A 177 19.68 -38.04 -17.46
N THR A 178 20.21 -38.64 -16.41
CA THR A 178 20.23 -38.03 -15.08
C THR A 178 21.33 -36.99 -14.99
N THR A 179 20.97 -35.76 -14.63
CA THR A 179 21.91 -34.68 -14.38
C THR A 179 21.63 -34.07 -13.00
N THR A 180 22.72 -33.76 -12.30
CA THR A 180 22.63 -33.03 -11.03
C THR A 180 22.58 -31.55 -11.34
N VAL A 181 21.53 -30.87 -10.86
CA VAL A 181 21.35 -29.41 -11.03
C VAL A 181 21.20 -28.76 -9.66
N GLU A 182 21.47 -27.46 -9.59
CA GLU A 182 21.15 -26.69 -8.38
C GLU A 182 19.66 -26.81 -8.06
N ASN A 183 19.34 -26.91 -6.75
CA ASN A 183 17.97 -27.02 -6.33
C ASN A 183 17.24 -25.70 -6.65
N PRO A 184 16.19 -25.72 -7.49
CA PRO A 184 15.47 -24.52 -7.88
C PRO A 184 14.89 -23.72 -6.68
N LEU A 185 14.56 -24.41 -5.59
CA LEU A 185 14.07 -23.77 -4.37
C LEU A 185 15.17 -22.91 -3.72
N ILE A 186 16.41 -23.41 -3.68
CA ILE A 186 17.55 -22.64 -3.15
C ILE A 186 17.88 -21.45 -4.04
N THR A 187 17.85 -21.64 -5.36
CA THR A 187 18.11 -20.55 -6.31
C THR A 187 17.06 -19.46 -6.18
N GLN A 188 15.79 -19.82 -6.06
CA GLN A 188 14.69 -18.87 -5.85
C GLN A 188 14.84 -18.15 -4.50
N ASP A 189 15.08 -18.88 -3.41
CA ASP A 189 15.26 -18.32 -2.07
C ASP A 189 16.43 -17.32 -2.04
N ASN A 190 17.56 -17.66 -2.65
CA ASN A 190 18.69 -16.76 -2.74
C ASN A 190 18.38 -15.49 -3.54
N ALA A 191 17.61 -15.58 -4.63
CA ALA A 191 17.22 -14.44 -5.42
C ALA A 191 16.26 -13.52 -4.63
N GLU A 192 15.29 -14.09 -3.92
CA GLU A 192 14.35 -13.34 -3.09
C GLU A 192 15.06 -12.67 -1.89
N ARG A 193 16.02 -13.35 -1.28
CA ARG A 193 16.86 -12.76 -0.22
C ARG A 193 17.71 -11.62 -0.74
N ALA A 194 18.33 -11.78 -1.91
CA ALA A 194 19.12 -10.72 -2.53
C ALA A 194 18.26 -9.49 -2.86
N ALA A 195 17.04 -9.71 -3.36
CA ALA A 195 16.09 -8.62 -3.60
C ALA A 195 15.67 -7.90 -2.30
N ALA A 196 15.35 -8.66 -1.25
CA ALA A 196 15.01 -8.09 0.05
C ALA A 196 16.19 -7.33 0.67
N GLN A 197 17.42 -7.87 0.57
CA GLN A 197 18.63 -7.20 1.04
C GLN A 197 18.88 -5.88 0.29
N ALA A 198 18.65 -5.87 -1.01
CA ALA A 198 18.80 -4.66 -1.82
C ALA A 198 17.83 -3.55 -1.37
N ILE A 199 16.59 -3.88 -0.99
CA ILE A 199 15.63 -2.92 -0.42
C ILE A 199 16.16 -2.38 0.92
N VAL A 200 16.61 -3.27 1.81
CA VAL A 200 17.17 -2.85 3.12
C VAL A 200 18.37 -1.93 2.93
N ASP A 201 19.26 -2.24 1.99
CA ASP A 201 20.46 -1.44 1.74
C ASP A 201 20.13 -0.07 1.14
N ALA A 202 19.16 -0.02 0.23
CA ALA A 202 18.73 1.20 -0.44
C ALA A 202 17.89 2.13 0.45
N THR A 203 17.25 1.62 1.50
CA THR A 203 16.37 2.40 2.38
C THR A 203 17.16 3.48 3.12
N PRO A 204 16.70 4.76 3.13
CA PRO A 204 17.33 5.84 3.84
C PRO A 204 17.46 5.60 5.36
N GLN A 205 18.54 6.10 5.99
CA GLN A 205 18.76 5.89 7.41
C GLN A 205 17.63 6.48 8.27
N SER A 206 17.08 7.63 7.88
CA SER A 206 15.94 8.25 8.59
C SER A 206 14.69 7.37 8.64
N VAL A 207 14.46 6.55 7.61
CA VAL A 207 13.36 5.59 7.56
C VAL A 207 13.67 4.38 8.45
N LYS A 208 14.91 3.89 8.42
CA LYS A 208 15.38 2.79 9.29
C LYS A 208 15.27 3.13 10.77
N ASP A 209 15.54 4.38 11.13
CA ASP A 209 15.49 4.87 12.52
C ASP A 209 14.03 5.03 13.01
N ALA A 210 13.06 5.04 12.10
CA ALA A 210 11.63 5.14 12.41
C ALA A 210 10.94 3.75 12.52
N ALA A 211 11.63 2.67 12.12
CA ALA A 211 11.14 1.29 12.19
C ALA A 211 11.35 0.68 13.58
#